data_ac1084c89fd80d37e885b0fa4fdb13fc
#
_entry.id   ac1084c89fd80d37e885b0fa4fdb13fc
#
_cell.length_a   1.000
_cell.length_b   1.000
_cell.length_c   1.000
_cell.angle_alpha   90.00
_cell.angle_beta   90.00
_cell.angle_gamma   90.00
#
_symmetry.space_group_name_H-M   'P 1'
#
loop_
_entity.id
_entity.type
_entity.pdbx_description
1 polymer ?
#
loop_
_entity_poly.entity_id
_entity_poly.type
_entity_poly.pdbx_seq_one_letter_code
_entity_poly.pdbx_strand_id
1 'polypeptide(L)'
;MTDPIIVLYRGGRLPAWHHLQAAQQTAYQDEHVALMLEVGAAHGLQSIEGYRLLAPMDNWERWWTMRFADLAGAEAWMQAEIAPPYGRYGFYSYGLARPWSPQSLAWLPRQPSPTPAAGVDPHQVPVLSAAPGSIVAIAFGGWSPESDAIPPASRGDAERQRRLQLVAREHGLLHSELFRPLGP
;
A
#
# COMPACT_ATOMS: atom_id res chain seq x y z
N MET A 1 19.71 0.73 -12.59
CA MET A 1 18.46 1.34 -12.07
C MET A 1 18.30 0.81 -10.66
N THR A 2 18.16 1.69 -9.69
CA THR A 2 17.85 1.29 -8.30
C THR A 2 16.39 0.84 -8.21
N ASP A 3 16.13 -0.21 -7.42
CA ASP A 3 14.75 -0.63 -7.17
C ASP A 3 13.96 0.49 -6.47
N PRO A 4 12.70 0.71 -6.85
CA PRO A 4 11.87 1.74 -6.24
C PRO A 4 11.67 1.47 -4.74
N ILE A 5 11.40 2.52 -3.99
CA ILE A 5 10.91 2.44 -2.61
C ILE A 5 9.38 2.33 -2.65
N ILE A 6 8.86 1.35 -1.95
CA ILE A 6 7.44 1.16 -1.76
C ILE A 6 7.07 1.69 -0.39
N VAL A 7 6.10 2.61 -0.35
CA VAL A 7 5.47 3.03 0.89
C VAL A 7 4.15 2.29 1.04
N LEU A 8 4.06 1.49 2.09
CA LEU A 8 2.83 0.84 2.52
C LEU A 8 2.21 1.75 3.57
N TYR A 9 1.17 2.44 3.19
CA TYR A 9 0.57 3.49 3.98
C TYR A 9 -0.85 3.11 4.39
N ARG A 10 -1.17 3.28 5.63
CA ARG A 10 -2.54 3.12 6.14
C ARG A 10 -2.91 4.32 6.99
N GLY A 11 -4.17 4.70 6.90
CA GLY A 11 -4.67 5.87 7.60
C GLY A 11 -6.12 5.73 8.04
N GLY A 12 -6.46 6.55 8.99
CA GLY A 12 -7.80 6.72 9.51
C GLY A 12 -8.08 8.17 9.89
N ARG A 13 -9.30 8.43 10.30
CA ARG A 13 -9.75 9.78 10.69
C ARG A 13 -9.77 9.94 12.19
N LEU A 14 -9.28 11.08 12.66
CA LEU A 14 -9.41 11.48 14.07
C LEU A 14 -10.84 11.92 14.36
N PRO A 15 -11.30 11.86 15.64
CA PRO A 15 -12.65 12.29 16.01
C PRO A 15 -13.00 13.71 15.55
N ALA A 16 -12.02 14.62 15.53
CA ALA A 16 -12.21 16.00 15.06
C ALA A 16 -12.70 16.09 13.59
N TRP A 17 -12.38 15.10 12.76
CA TRP A 17 -12.88 15.01 11.38
C TRP A 17 -14.40 14.86 11.33
N HIS A 18 -14.95 14.04 12.17
CA HIS A 18 -16.40 13.72 12.18
C HIS A 18 -17.26 14.87 12.73
N HIS A 19 -16.64 15.90 13.30
CA HIS A 19 -17.32 17.13 13.71
C HIS A 19 -17.39 18.19 12.60
N LEU A 20 -16.70 17.98 11.48
CA LEU A 20 -16.75 18.88 10.33
C LEU A 20 -18.04 18.70 9.55
N GLN A 21 -18.58 19.80 9.01
CA GLN A 21 -19.65 19.75 8.02
C GLN A 21 -19.16 19.10 6.73
N ALA A 22 -20.05 18.46 5.97
CA ALA A 22 -19.69 17.76 4.74
C ALA A 22 -18.90 18.65 3.75
N ALA A 23 -19.32 19.91 3.58
CA ALA A 23 -18.62 20.87 2.71
C ALA A 23 -17.18 21.15 3.19
N GLN A 24 -16.97 21.22 4.51
CA GLN A 24 -15.63 21.40 5.07
C GLN A 24 -14.75 20.16 4.88
N GLN A 25 -15.34 18.98 5.02
CA GLN A 25 -14.64 17.72 4.75
C GLN A 25 -14.21 17.64 3.30
N THR A 26 -15.10 17.98 2.36
CA THR A 26 -14.78 17.97 0.92
C THR A 26 -13.67 18.98 0.61
N ALA A 27 -13.80 20.23 1.05
CA ALA A 27 -12.81 21.26 0.79
C ALA A 27 -11.42 20.87 1.36
N TYR A 28 -11.37 20.32 2.56
CA TYR A 28 -10.14 19.83 3.15
C TYR A 28 -9.53 18.67 2.35
N GLN A 29 -10.36 17.73 1.89
CA GLN A 29 -9.87 16.60 1.08
C GLN A 29 -9.28 17.08 -0.24
N ASP A 30 -9.95 17.98 -0.93
CA ASP A 30 -9.50 18.50 -2.21
C ASP A 30 -8.17 19.24 -2.07
N GLU A 31 -8.05 20.10 -1.05
CA GLU A 31 -6.80 20.80 -0.73
C GLU A 31 -5.67 19.84 -0.37
N HIS A 32 -5.95 18.85 0.48
CA HIS A 32 -4.98 17.85 0.91
C HIS A 32 -4.50 17.01 -0.27
N VAL A 33 -5.42 16.52 -1.11
CA VAL A 33 -5.07 15.73 -2.30
C VAL A 33 -4.20 16.55 -3.25
N ALA A 34 -4.57 17.79 -3.53
CA ALA A 34 -3.81 18.68 -4.41
C ALA A 34 -2.38 18.86 -3.93
N LEU A 35 -2.19 19.18 -2.63
CA LEU A 35 -0.86 19.31 -2.05
C LEU A 35 -0.05 18.04 -2.13
N MET A 36 -0.66 16.90 -1.74
CA MET A 36 0.08 15.64 -1.71
C MET A 36 0.51 15.19 -3.11
N LEU A 37 -0.27 15.51 -4.14
CA LEU A 37 0.12 15.26 -5.52
C LEU A 37 1.22 16.20 -6.01
N GLU A 38 1.21 17.47 -5.59
CA GLU A 38 2.30 18.38 -5.86
C GLU A 38 3.61 17.88 -5.23
N VAL A 39 3.57 17.50 -3.96
CA VAL A 39 4.73 16.87 -3.26
C VAL A 39 5.17 15.61 -3.98
N GLY A 40 4.24 14.73 -4.34
CA GLY A 40 4.53 13.51 -5.07
C GLY A 40 5.23 13.77 -6.41
N ALA A 41 4.73 14.71 -7.19
CA ALA A 41 5.33 15.10 -8.47
C ALA A 41 6.73 15.69 -8.31
N ALA A 42 6.94 16.55 -7.30
CA ALA A 42 8.23 17.17 -7.01
C ALA A 42 9.28 16.16 -6.52
N HIS A 43 8.86 15.07 -5.89
CA HIS A 43 9.73 14.11 -5.20
C HIS A 43 9.68 12.68 -5.78
N GLY A 44 9.31 12.53 -7.04
CA GLY A 44 9.48 11.29 -7.78
C GLY A 44 8.50 10.18 -7.42
N LEU A 45 7.26 10.52 -7.07
CA LEU A 45 6.16 9.56 -6.98
C LEU A 45 5.90 8.97 -8.38
N GLN A 46 5.98 7.65 -8.48
CA GLN A 46 5.79 6.91 -9.74
C GLN A 46 4.37 6.36 -9.89
N SER A 47 3.79 5.92 -8.78
CA SER A 47 2.40 5.44 -8.74
C SER A 47 1.83 5.50 -7.33
N ILE A 48 0.50 5.62 -7.25
CA ILE A 48 -0.28 5.52 -6.02
C ILE A 48 -1.54 4.71 -6.29
N GLU A 49 -1.79 3.73 -5.44
CA GLU A 49 -3.00 2.92 -5.46
C GLU A 49 -3.65 2.94 -4.08
N GLY A 50 -4.95 3.22 -4.03
CA GLY A 50 -5.70 3.33 -2.79
C GLY A 50 -6.76 2.24 -2.66
N TYR A 51 -6.94 1.74 -1.44
CA TYR A 51 -7.91 0.71 -1.11
C TYR A 51 -8.73 1.12 0.12
N ARG A 52 -10.03 0.88 0.06
CA ARG A 52 -10.91 1.00 1.21
C ARG A 52 -10.98 -0.35 1.92
N LEU A 53 -10.80 -0.33 3.23
CA LEU A 53 -10.96 -1.55 4.03
C LEU A 53 -12.45 -1.92 4.12
N LEU A 54 -12.78 -3.16 3.74
CA LEU A 54 -14.15 -3.70 3.85
C LEU A 54 -14.46 -4.11 5.29
N ALA A 55 -13.44 -4.55 6.02
CA ALA A 55 -13.51 -4.84 7.45
C ALA A 55 -12.45 -4.00 8.14
N PRO A 56 -12.82 -2.84 8.70
CA PRO A 56 -11.86 -2.00 9.40
C PRO A 56 -11.26 -2.76 10.58
N MET A 57 -9.94 -2.79 10.62
CA MET A 57 -9.18 -3.30 11.75
C MET A 57 -8.77 -2.12 12.62
N ASP A 58 -9.18 -2.11 13.84
CA ASP A 58 -9.02 -0.96 14.74
C ASP A 58 -9.69 0.30 14.17
N ASN A 59 -8.95 1.39 14.06
CA ASN A 59 -9.42 2.66 13.48
C ASN A 59 -8.94 2.91 12.05
N TRP A 60 -8.35 1.90 11.40
CA TRP A 60 -7.88 2.04 10.03
C TRP A 60 -9.06 1.97 9.06
N GLU A 61 -9.12 2.93 8.14
CA GLU A 61 -10.19 3.00 7.13
C GLU A 61 -9.67 2.72 5.72
N ARG A 62 -8.41 3.07 5.47
CA ARG A 62 -7.84 3.13 4.15
C ARG A 62 -6.42 2.58 4.14
N TRP A 63 -6.05 2.08 2.99
CA TRP A 63 -4.72 1.59 2.68
C TRP A 63 -4.24 2.13 1.34
N TRP A 64 -2.97 2.48 1.23
CA TRP A 64 -2.36 2.87 -0.03
C TRP A 64 -1.02 2.16 -0.22
N THR A 65 -0.71 1.90 -1.49
CA THR A 65 0.61 1.47 -1.94
C THR A 65 1.15 2.56 -2.86
N MET A 66 2.31 3.09 -2.53
CA MET A 66 2.95 4.15 -3.31
C MET A 66 4.35 3.71 -3.73
N ARG A 67 4.75 4.11 -4.93
CA ARG A 67 6.09 3.85 -5.46
C ARG A 67 6.83 5.16 -5.64
N PHE A 68 8.01 5.26 -5.06
CA PHE A 68 8.92 6.39 -5.20
C PHE A 68 10.21 5.95 -5.87
N ALA A 69 10.85 6.88 -6.60
CA ALA A 69 12.15 6.63 -7.22
C ALA A 69 13.23 6.29 -6.20
N ASP A 70 13.17 6.94 -5.02
CA ASP A 70 14.14 6.79 -3.95
C ASP A 70 13.54 7.05 -2.55
N LEU A 71 14.36 6.90 -1.53
CA LEU A 71 13.96 7.10 -0.14
C LEU A 71 13.68 8.57 0.19
N ALA A 72 14.41 9.50 -0.40
CA ALA A 72 14.23 10.93 -0.11
C ALA A 72 12.83 11.41 -0.54
N GLY A 73 12.33 10.89 -1.68
CA GLY A 73 10.97 11.15 -2.13
C GLY A 73 9.92 10.59 -1.19
N ALA A 74 10.11 9.36 -0.70
CA ALA A 74 9.22 8.76 0.28
C ALA A 74 9.22 9.54 1.61
N GLU A 75 10.38 9.98 2.09
CA GLU A 75 10.49 10.81 3.30
C GLU A 75 9.81 12.17 3.14
N ALA A 76 9.99 12.84 2.00
CA ALA A 76 9.33 14.12 1.72
C ALA A 76 7.80 13.98 1.76
N TRP A 77 7.26 12.92 1.18
CA TRP A 77 5.83 12.61 1.28
C TRP A 77 5.38 12.44 2.73
N MET A 78 6.05 11.58 3.50
CA MET A 78 5.69 11.32 4.89
C MET A 78 5.74 12.59 5.75
N GLN A 79 6.75 13.43 5.55
CA GLN A 79 6.88 14.71 6.27
C GLN A 79 5.74 15.67 5.93
N ALA A 80 5.37 15.78 4.64
CA ALA A 80 4.26 16.63 4.22
C ALA A 80 2.92 16.16 4.77
N GLU A 81 2.69 14.84 4.79
CA GLU A 81 1.44 14.23 5.28
C GLU A 81 1.19 14.51 6.77
N ILE A 82 2.24 14.51 7.59
CA ILE A 82 2.12 14.73 9.04
C ILE A 82 2.27 16.22 9.43
N ALA A 83 2.72 17.07 8.51
CA ALA A 83 2.87 18.49 8.79
C ALA A 83 1.50 19.20 8.92
N PRO A 84 1.39 20.26 9.73
CA PRO A 84 0.19 21.09 9.71
C PRO A 84 -0.05 21.72 8.33
N PRO A 85 -1.32 21.84 7.87
CA PRO A 85 -2.56 21.48 8.60
C PRO A 85 -2.99 20.00 8.45
N TYR A 86 -2.27 19.18 7.68
CA TYR A 86 -2.74 17.87 7.19
C TYR A 86 -2.83 16.81 8.26
N GLY A 87 -1.89 16.71 9.18
CA GLY A 87 -1.95 15.81 10.33
C GLY A 87 -3.07 16.11 11.34
N ARG A 88 -3.86 17.18 11.11
CA ARG A 88 -4.89 17.64 12.08
C ARG A 88 -6.08 16.69 12.20
N TYR A 89 -6.49 16.06 11.10
CA TYR A 89 -7.72 15.27 11.03
C TYR A 89 -7.50 13.80 10.71
N GLY A 90 -6.27 13.40 10.54
CA GLY A 90 -5.90 12.04 10.23
C GLY A 90 -4.80 11.49 11.14
N PHE A 91 -4.70 10.20 11.20
CA PHE A 91 -3.56 9.49 11.78
C PHE A 91 -3.08 8.46 10.77
N TYR A 92 -1.78 8.22 10.77
CA TYR A 92 -1.11 7.52 9.69
C TYR A 92 -0.06 6.56 10.22
N SER A 93 0.14 5.46 9.50
CA SER A 93 1.24 4.54 9.73
C SER A 93 1.87 4.17 8.40
N TYR A 94 3.19 4.16 8.36
CA TYR A 94 3.97 3.90 7.16
C TYR A 94 4.85 2.67 7.35
N GLY A 95 4.92 1.82 6.33
CA GLY A 95 5.91 0.80 6.19
C GLY A 95 6.70 1.05 4.91
N LEU A 96 8.03 1.00 4.99
CA LEU A 96 8.89 1.09 3.82
C LEU A 96 9.27 -0.31 3.36
N ALA A 97 9.26 -0.52 2.06
CA ALA A 97 9.56 -1.82 1.47
C ALA A 97 10.24 -1.68 0.10
N ARG A 98 10.73 -2.78 -0.41
CA ARG A 98 11.15 -2.94 -1.81
C ARG A 98 10.32 -4.02 -2.49
N PRO A 99 10.15 -3.97 -3.81
CA PRO A 99 9.57 -5.08 -4.55
C PRO A 99 10.35 -6.37 -4.26
N TRP A 100 9.61 -7.46 -4.07
CA TRP A 100 10.22 -8.74 -3.73
C TRP A 100 9.74 -9.82 -4.70
N SER A 101 10.68 -10.62 -5.19
CA SER A 101 10.39 -11.63 -6.20
C SER A 101 11.09 -12.95 -5.87
N PRO A 102 10.70 -13.62 -4.77
CA PRO A 102 11.31 -14.88 -4.41
C PRO A 102 10.98 -15.96 -5.45
N GLN A 103 11.98 -16.77 -5.80
CA GLN A 103 11.81 -17.86 -6.76
C GLN A 103 10.73 -18.86 -6.31
N SER A 104 10.60 -19.10 -5.01
CA SER A 104 9.59 -19.97 -4.43
C SER A 104 8.14 -19.52 -4.68
N LEU A 105 7.93 -18.24 -4.99
CA LEU A 105 6.63 -17.65 -5.29
C LEU A 105 6.52 -17.19 -6.75
N ALA A 106 7.40 -17.68 -7.65
CA ALA A 106 7.38 -17.33 -9.06
C ALA A 106 6.10 -17.78 -9.80
N TRP A 107 5.34 -18.67 -9.21
CA TRP A 107 4.05 -19.16 -9.73
C TRP A 107 2.89 -18.17 -9.54
N LEU A 108 3.04 -17.18 -8.65
CA LEU A 108 2.02 -16.16 -8.46
C LEU A 108 1.87 -15.32 -9.74
N PRO A 109 0.64 -15.07 -10.21
CA PRO A 109 0.41 -14.14 -11.29
C PRO A 109 0.86 -12.73 -10.87
N ARG A 110 1.67 -12.08 -11.69
CA ARG A 110 2.19 -10.74 -11.41
C ARG A 110 1.62 -9.77 -12.42
N GLN A 111 1.29 -8.57 -11.95
CA GLN A 111 1.10 -7.48 -12.88
C GLN A 111 2.45 -7.07 -13.48
N PRO A 112 2.49 -6.72 -14.78
CA PRO A 112 3.61 -5.96 -15.31
C PRO A 112 3.78 -4.70 -14.43
N SER A 113 5.02 -4.36 -14.11
CA SER A 113 5.29 -3.12 -13.39
C SER A 113 4.55 -1.98 -14.07
N PRO A 114 3.78 -1.17 -13.32
CA PRO A 114 3.07 -0.06 -13.92
C PRO A 114 4.09 0.82 -14.64
N THR A 115 3.80 1.16 -15.89
CA THR A 115 4.59 2.16 -16.60
C THR A 115 4.47 3.45 -15.77
N PRO A 116 5.59 4.10 -15.41
CA PRO A 116 5.52 5.35 -14.69
C PRO A 116 4.58 6.29 -15.44
N ALA A 117 3.49 6.70 -14.82
CA ALA A 117 2.61 7.68 -15.42
C ALA A 117 3.41 8.99 -15.55
N ALA A 118 3.37 9.61 -16.71
CA ALA A 118 3.90 10.95 -16.91
C ALA A 118 2.99 11.94 -16.15
N GLY A 119 3.22 12.08 -14.86
CA GLY A 119 2.43 12.91 -13.95
C GLY A 119 1.26 12.12 -13.32
N VAL A 120 1.05 12.32 -12.03
CA VAL A 120 -0.13 11.82 -11.34
C VAL A 120 -1.21 12.90 -11.48
N ASP A 121 -2.27 12.60 -12.23
CA ASP A 121 -3.43 13.48 -12.33
C ASP A 121 -4.25 13.39 -11.04
N PRO A 122 -4.45 14.51 -10.30
CA PRO A 122 -5.26 14.53 -9.09
C PRO A 122 -6.68 13.98 -9.30
N HIS A 123 -7.25 14.17 -10.48
CA HIS A 123 -8.58 13.67 -10.81
C HIS A 123 -8.64 12.17 -11.09
N GLN A 124 -7.47 11.54 -11.28
CA GLN A 124 -7.35 10.09 -11.47
C GLN A 124 -6.96 9.35 -10.19
N VAL A 125 -6.74 10.04 -9.07
CA VAL A 125 -6.63 9.35 -7.77
C VAL A 125 -7.97 8.65 -7.52
N PRO A 126 -8.01 7.32 -7.45
CA PRO A 126 -9.28 6.62 -7.35
C PRO A 126 -10.03 7.08 -6.11
N VAL A 127 -11.19 7.66 -6.29
CA VAL A 127 -12.13 7.82 -5.18
C VAL A 127 -12.45 6.42 -4.71
N LEU A 128 -12.12 6.12 -3.46
CA LEU A 128 -12.34 4.80 -2.89
C LEU A 128 -13.85 4.52 -2.87
N SER A 129 -14.30 3.86 -3.91
CA SER A 129 -15.71 3.53 -4.14
C SER A 129 -16.03 2.21 -3.46
N ALA A 130 -17.24 2.10 -2.90
CA ALA A 130 -17.83 0.82 -2.49
C ALA A 130 -18.46 0.06 -3.67
N ALA A 131 -18.21 0.51 -4.91
CA ALA A 131 -18.73 -0.16 -6.10
C ALA A 131 -18.22 -1.61 -6.19
N PRO A 132 -19.00 -2.53 -6.78
CA PRO A 132 -18.55 -3.89 -6.99
C PRO A 132 -17.30 -3.91 -7.87
N GLY A 133 -16.29 -4.62 -7.43
CA GLY A 133 -14.99 -4.72 -8.09
C GLY A 133 -14.17 -5.87 -7.55
N SER A 134 -12.92 -5.96 -7.99
CA SER A 134 -12.00 -6.95 -7.48
C SER A 134 -11.71 -6.72 -5.99
N ILE A 135 -11.65 -7.81 -5.24
CA ILE A 135 -11.23 -7.77 -3.83
C ILE A 135 -9.70 -7.85 -3.79
N VAL A 136 -9.09 -6.95 -3.05
CA VAL A 136 -7.66 -6.97 -2.76
C VAL A 136 -7.47 -7.50 -1.34
N ALA A 137 -6.73 -8.57 -1.20
CA ALA A 137 -6.31 -9.11 0.09
C ALA A 137 -4.89 -8.64 0.38
N ILE A 138 -4.72 -7.91 1.49
CA ILE A 138 -3.41 -7.46 1.96
C ILE A 138 -3.01 -8.37 3.11
N ALA A 139 -1.93 -9.11 2.92
CA ALA A 139 -1.44 -10.05 3.92
C ALA A 139 -0.04 -9.67 4.38
N PHE A 140 0.16 -9.67 5.68
CA PHE A 140 1.48 -9.57 6.31
C PHE A 140 1.87 -10.93 6.82
N GLY A 141 3.10 -11.31 6.56
CA GLY A 141 3.61 -12.59 7.01
C GLY A 141 5.11 -12.53 7.23
N GLY A 142 5.56 -13.36 8.13
CA GLY A 142 6.97 -13.59 8.42
C GLY A 142 7.12 -14.98 9.01
N TRP A 143 8.34 -15.43 9.10
CA TRP A 143 8.66 -16.63 9.86
C TRP A 143 8.83 -16.26 11.33
N SER A 144 8.31 -17.09 12.23
CA SER A 144 8.70 -16.96 13.64
C SER A 144 10.18 -17.38 13.81
N PRO A 145 10.86 -16.92 14.84
CA PRO A 145 12.24 -17.36 15.12
C PRO A 145 12.40 -18.88 15.15
N GLU A 146 11.39 -19.58 15.68
CA GLU A 146 11.35 -21.05 15.73
C GLU A 146 11.25 -21.64 14.32
N SER A 147 10.44 -21.04 13.45
CA SER A 147 10.32 -21.46 12.05
C SER A 147 11.58 -21.18 11.25
N ASP A 148 12.27 -20.08 11.54
CA ASP A 148 13.54 -19.76 10.90
C ASP A 148 14.66 -20.75 11.30
N ALA A 149 14.61 -21.31 12.49
CA ALA A 149 15.54 -22.33 12.95
C ALA A 149 15.35 -23.69 12.26
N ILE A 150 14.19 -23.92 11.62
CA ILE A 150 13.92 -25.16 10.87
C ILE A 150 14.59 -25.08 9.49
N PRO A 151 15.39 -26.08 9.08
CA PRO A 151 15.96 -26.12 7.74
C PRO A 151 14.86 -26.01 6.66
N PRO A 152 15.07 -25.24 5.56
CA PRO A 152 14.07 -25.02 4.52
C PRO A 152 13.44 -26.31 3.96
N ALA A 153 14.24 -27.37 3.80
CA ALA A 153 13.76 -28.67 3.33
C ALA A 153 12.75 -29.33 4.29
N SER A 154 12.77 -28.96 5.57
CA SER A 154 11.94 -29.56 6.62
C SER A 154 10.71 -28.73 6.96
N ARG A 155 10.55 -27.53 6.40
CA ARG A 155 9.45 -26.58 6.71
C ARG A 155 8.11 -26.96 6.05
N GLY A 156 8.07 -27.97 5.21
CA GLY A 156 6.87 -28.32 4.45
C GLY A 156 6.45 -27.28 3.41
N ASP A 157 7.38 -26.42 3.00
CA ASP A 157 7.13 -25.30 2.10
C ASP A 157 6.53 -25.75 0.76
N ALA A 158 6.95 -26.87 0.23
CA ALA A 158 6.43 -27.42 -1.04
C ALA A 158 4.93 -27.75 -0.95
N GLU A 159 4.49 -28.41 0.13
CA GLU A 159 3.08 -28.75 0.35
C GLU A 159 2.24 -27.49 0.59
N ARG A 160 2.75 -26.55 1.39
CA ARG A 160 2.10 -25.25 1.60
C ARG A 160 1.94 -24.49 0.30
N GLN A 161 2.97 -24.44 -0.53
CA GLN A 161 2.91 -23.79 -1.85
C GLN A 161 1.88 -24.46 -2.75
N ARG A 162 1.85 -25.79 -2.80
CA ARG A 162 0.87 -26.53 -3.57
C ARG A 162 -0.56 -26.20 -3.15
N ARG A 163 -0.84 -26.14 -1.85
CA ARG A 163 -2.16 -25.76 -1.31
C ARG A 163 -2.53 -24.32 -1.69
N LEU A 164 -1.60 -23.38 -1.56
CA LEU A 164 -1.83 -21.98 -1.97
C LEU A 164 -2.12 -21.86 -3.47
N GLN A 165 -1.41 -22.62 -4.31
CA GLN A 165 -1.67 -22.66 -5.75
C GLN A 165 -3.08 -23.19 -6.07
N LEU A 166 -3.52 -24.23 -5.39
CA LEU A 166 -4.87 -24.78 -5.57
C LEU A 166 -5.93 -23.74 -5.19
N VAL A 167 -5.81 -23.13 -4.01
CA VAL A 167 -6.72 -22.09 -3.54
C VAL A 167 -6.73 -20.89 -4.51
N ALA A 168 -5.56 -20.44 -4.95
CA ALA A 168 -5.45 -19.33 -5.89
C ALA A 168 -6.15 -19.59 -7.23
N ARG A 169 -6.06 -20.83 -7.74
CA ARG A 169 -6.76 -21.25 -8.96
C ARG A 169 -8.26 -21.37 -8.74
N GLU A 170 -8.68 -21.99 -7.64
CA GLU A 170 -10.08 -22.22 -7.30
C GLU A 170 -10.84 -20.91 -7.09
N HIS A 171 -10.21 -19.92 -6.47
CA HIS A 171 -10.82 -18.63 -6.11
C HIS A 171 -10.44 -17.48 -7.04
N GLY A 172 -9.77 -17.76 -8.17
CA GLY A 172 -9.56 -16.80 -9.23
C GLY A 172 -8.60 -15.66 -8.87
N LEU A 173 -7.43 -15.99 -8.31
CA LEU A 173 -6.39 -14.98 -8.07
C LEU A 173 -5.94 -14.34 -9.40
N LEU A 174 -6.20 -13.04 -9.57
CA LEU A 174 -5.92 -12.31 -10.80
C LEU A 174 -4.46 -11.89 -10.88
N HIS A 175 -3.93 -11.30 -9.82
CA HIS A 175 -2.53 -10.90 -9.72
C HIS A 175 -2.07 -10.78 -8.26
N SER A 176 -0.78 -10.65 -8.06
CA SER A 176 -0.19 -10.42 -6.74
C SER A 176 1.03 -9.52 -6.84
N GLU A 177 1.24 -8.74 -5.82
CA GLU A 177 2.49 -8.00 -5.58
C GLU A 177 3.09 -8.43 -4.25
N LEU A 178 4.40 -8.52 -4.20
CA LEU A 178 5.11 -8.89 -2.99
C LEU A 178 6.12 -7.80 -2.64
N PHE A 179 6.16 -7.47 -1.37
CA PHE A 179 7.05 -6.47 -0.84
C PHE A 179 7.86 -7.02 0.32
N ARG A 180 9.13 -6.65 0.38
CA ARG A 180 10.01 -6.95 1.51
C ARG A 180 10.21 -5.67 2.31
N PRO A 181 9.78 -5.63 3.60
CA PRO A 181 10.00 -4.47 4.45
C PRO A 181 11.48 -4.12 4.55
N LEU A 182 11.75 -2.82 4.68
CA LEU A 182 13.05 -2.27 5.02
C LEU A 182 13.08 -2.13 6.55
N GLY A 183 13.89 -2.91 7.18
CA GLY A 183 14.03 -2.92 8.64
C GLY A 183 13.86 -4.33 9.22
N PRO A 184 14.17 -4.47 10.50
CA PRO A 184 14.06 -5.75 11.19
C PRO A 184 12.62 -6.24 11.26
#